data_3ac2c83e01781f09dc1c195ed1fbc344
#
_entry.id   3ac2c83e01781f09dc1c195ed1fbc344
#
_cell.length_a   1.000
_cell.length_b   1.000
_cell.length_c   1.000
_cell.angle_alpha   90.00
_cell.angle_beta   90.00
_cell.angle_gamma   90.00
#
_symmetry.space_group_name_H-M   'P 1'
#
loop_
_entity.id
_entity.type
_entity.pdbx_description
1 polymer ?
#
loop_
_entity_poly.entity_id
_entity_poly.type
_entity_poly.pdbx_seq_one_letter_code
_entity_poly.pdbx_strand_id
1 'polypeptide(L)'
;MRVNGVAHPAPEDPRRLLSDHLRHDLGLTGTHVGCEHGVCGCCTVLLDGAPVRSCLMLAVQAEGHELTTIEGLARDGAPLHPVQQAFHECHGLQCGFCTPGFVMSVVGLLAQRPNPSAQEIEEGIAGNLCRCTGYASIRRAVQRAAELSAK
;
A
#
# COMPACT_ATOMS: atom_id res chain seq x y z
N MET A 1 3.75 3.75 18.07
CA MET A 1 3.84 3.95 16.60
C MET A 1 3.01 5.15 16.18
N ARG A 2 3.29 5.75 15.05
CA ARG A 2 2.41 6.75 14.43
C ARG A 2 1.78 6.12 13.18
N VAL A 3 0.48 6.25 13.03
CA VAL A 3 -0.24 5.72 11.86
C VAL A 3 -0.98 6.87 11.19
N ASN A 4 -0.66 7.16 9.93
CA ASN A 4 -1.23 8.27 9.15
C ASN A 4 -1.10 9.63 9.88
N GLY A 5 0.04 9.84 10.56
CA GLY A 5 0.32 11.04 11.35
C GLY A 5 -0.29 11.08 12.75
N VAL A 6 -1.09 10.09 13.15
CA VAL A 6 -1.72 10.00 14.48
C VAL A 6 -0.94 9.03 15.37
N ALA A 7 -0.63 9.44 16.61
CA ALA A 7 0.05 8.58 17.58
C ALA A 7 -0.91 7.54 18.16
N HIS A 8 -0.50 6.29 18.17
CA HIS A 8 -1.22 5.17 18.76
C HIS A 8 -0.32 4.39 19.71
N PRO A 9 -0.83 3.87 20.83
CA PRO A 9 -0.08 2.96 21.68
C PRO A 9 0.23 1.65 20.93
N ALA A 10 1.23 0.93 21.41
CA ALA A 10 1.43 -0.45 20.99
C ALA A 10 0.27 -1.33 21.50
N PRO A 11 -0.09 -2.44 20.82
CA PRO A 11 -1.09 -3.35 21.31
C PRO A 11 -0.63 -4.03 22.61
N GLU A 12 -1.58 -4.37 23.48
CA GLU A 12 -1.31 -5.07 24.75
C GLU A 12 -0.71 -6.48 24.52
N ASP A 13 -1.18 -7.21 23.49
CA ASP A 13 -0.60 -8.50 23.12
C ASP A 13 0.60 -8.28 22.16
N PRO A 14 1.83 -8.57 22.62
CA PRO A 14 3.03 -8.37 21.78
C PRO A 14 3.09 -9.32 20.58
N ARG A 15 2.25 -10.37 20.51
CA ARG A 15 2.15 -11.30 19.39
C ARG A 15 1.18 -10.81 18.30
N ARG A 16 0.50 -9.68 18.52
CA ARG A 16 -0.46 -9.11 17.58
C ARG A 16 0.22 -8.80 16.24
N LEU A 17 -0.28 -9.33 15.12
CA LEU A 17 0.21 -8.96 13.81
C LEU A 17 -0.13 -7.50 13.50
N LEU A 18 0.76 -6.83 12.77
CA LEU A 18 0.54 -5.43 12.38
C LEU A 18 -0.74 -5.29 11.53
N SER A 19 -1.00 -6.24 10.62
CA SER A 19 -2.25 -6.26 9.83
C SER A 19 -3.50 -6.31 10.70
N ASP A 20 -3.47 -7.11 11.76
CA ASP A 20 -4.62 -7.27 12.66
C ASP A 20 -4.82 -6.02 13.53
N HIS A 21 -3.71 -5.47 14.01
CA HIS A 21 -3.75 -4.22 14.77
C HIS A 21 -4.35 -3.08 13.95
N LEU A 22 -3.88 -2.88 12.71
CA LEU A 22 -4.42 -1.87 11.81
C LEU A 22 -5.93 -2.06 11.57
N ARG A 23 -6.35 -3.28 11.24
CA ARG A 23 -7.71 -3.57 10.82
C ARG A 23 -8.72 -3.64 11.98
N HIS A 24 -8.34 -4.30 13.07
CA HIS A 24 -9.29 -4.65 14.14
C HIS A 24 -9.20 -3.71 15.33
N ASP A 25 -7.99 -3.23 15.67
CA ASP A 25 -7.83 -2.36 16.83
C ASP A 25 -7.97 -0.89 16.43
N LEU A 26 -7.44 -0.48 15.25
CA LEU A 26 -7.52 0.90 14.76
C LEU A 26 -8.65 1.15 13.74
N GLY A 27 -9.34 0.10 13.27
CA GLY A 27 -10.44 0.22 12.31
C GLY A 27 -9.99 0.59 10.88
N LEU A 28 -8.69 0.53 10.56
CA LEU A 28 -8.14 0.86 9.24
C LEU A 28 -8.25 -0.36 8.31
N THR A 29 -9.45 -0.59 7.81
CA THR A 29 -9.82 -1.80 7.07
C THR A 29 -9.38 -1.81 5.60
N GLY A 30 -8.88 -0.69 5.07
CA GLY A 30 -8.34 -0.59 3.72
C GLY A 30 -7.08 -1.42 3.50
N THR A 31 -6.35 -1.79 4.56
CA THR A 31 -5.29 -2.79 4.49
C THR A 31 -5.92 -4.19 4.38
N HIS A 32 -5.95 -4.78 3.20
CA HIS A 32 -6.57 -6.09 2.97
C HIS A 32 -5.60 -7.23 3.29
N VAL A 33 -6.12 -8.35 3.80
CA VAL A 33 -5.34 -9.55 4.13
C VAL A 33 -5.86 -10.73 3.32
N GLY A 34 -5.01 -11.30 2.44
CA GLY A 34 -5.41 -12.37 1.53
C GLY A 34 -4.71 -13.70 1.74
N CYS A 35 -3.48 -13.73 2.28
CA CYS A 35 -2.70 -14.98 2.39
C CYS A 35 -2.05 -15.23 3.75
N GLU A 36 -1.80 -14.19 4.55
CA GLU A 36 -1.15 -14.23 5.88
C GLU A 36 0.28 -14.84 5.91
N HIS A 37 0.91 -15.01 4.74
CA HIS A 37 2.28 -15.53 4.63
C HIS A 37 3.15 -14.76 3.62
N GLY A 38 2.80 -13.48 3.35
CA GLY A 38 3.65 -12.53 2.64
C GLY A 38 3.63 -12.62 1.12
N VAL A 39 2.93 -13.59 0.50
CA VAL A 39 2.99 -13.85 -0.95
C VAL A 39 2.12 -12.90 -1.77
N CYS A 40 0.88 -12.62 -1.34
CA CYS A 40 -0.08 -11.91 -2.17
C CYS A 40 0.11 -10.38 -2.24
N GLY A 41 0.75 -9.78 -1.26
CA GLY A 41 1.00 -8.34 -1.20
C GLY A 41 -0.19 -7.44 -0.89
N CYS A 42 -1.39 -7.99 -0.64
CA CYS A 42 -2.60 -7.18 -0.38
C CYS A 42 -2.47 -6.34 0.92
N CYS A 43 -1.69 -6.83 1.89
CA CYS A 43 -1.47 -6.18 3.18
C CYS A 43 -0.30 -5.18 3.19
N THR A 44 0.17 -4.73 2.03
CA THR A 44 1.28 -3.77 1.96
C THR A 44 0.88 -2.44 2.58
N VAL A 45 1.74 -1.95 3.47
CA VAL A 45 1.73 -0.61 4.04
C VAL A 45 3.12 0.01 3.90
N LEU A 46 3.29 1.30 4.14
CA LEU A 46 4.61 1.92 4.21
C LEU A 46 5.04 2.03 5.67
N LEU A 47 6.24 1.56 5.97
CA LEU A 47 6.95 1.78 7.23
C LEU A 47 8.13 2.70 6.93
N ASP A 48 8.11 3.90 7.49
CA ASP A 48 9.10 4.97 7.19
C ASP A 48 9.28 5.19 5.67
N GLY A 49 8.19 5.12 4.91
CA GLY A 49 8.19 5.25 3.45
C GLY A 49 8.54 3.99 2.66
N ALA A 50 9.01 2.92 3.29
CA ALA A 50 9.34 1.66 2.63
C ALA A 50 8.15 0.67 2.62
N PRO A 51 7.82 0.02 1.49
CA PRO A 51 6.74 -0.97 1.44
C PRO A 51 7.09 -2.23 2.25
N VAL A 52 6.21 -2.60 3.18
CA VAL A 52 6.34 -3.80 4.01
C VAL A 52 5.04 -4.63 4.00
N ARG A 53 5.15 -5.92 4.28
CA ARG A 53 4.01 -6.84 4.43
C ARG A 53 3.55 -6.87 5.88
N SER A 54 2.46 -6.16 6.20
CA SER A 54 1.97 -6.06 7.58
C SER A 54 1.56 -7.40 8.20
N CYS A 55 1.22 -8.42 7.40
CA CYS A 55 0.93 -9.78 7.88
C CYS A 55 2.18 -10.58 8.30
N LEU A 56 3.39 -10.07 8.06
CA LEU A 56 4.65 -10.69 8.47
C LEU A 56 5.35 -9.94 9.61
N MET A 57 4.74 -8.87 10.12
CA MET A 57 5.29 -8.06 11.20
C MET A 57 4.41 -8.16 12.44
N LEU A 58 5.03 -8.18 13.60
CA LEU A 58 4.33 -7.93 14.87
C LEU A 58 4.13 -6.41 15.03
N ALA A 59 2.98 -6.00 15.55
CA ALA A 59 2.67 -4.58 15.69
C ALA A 59 3.66 -3.84 16.61
N VAL A 60 4.21 -4.52 17.61
CA VAL A 60 5.24 -3.97 18.51
C VAL A 60 6.53 -3.62 17.76
N GLN A 61 6.84 -4.25 16.64
CA GLN A 61 8.02 -3.93 15.82
C GLN A 61 7.90 -2.58 15.10
N ALA A 62 6.68 -2.05 14.98
CA ALA A 62 6.43 -0.72 14.42
C ALA A 62 6.48 0.41 15.46
N GLU A 63 6.83 0.09 16.71
CA GLU A 63 6.97 1.10 17.77
C GLU A 63 8.13 2.05 17.45
N GLY A 64 7.87 3.35 17.56
CA GLY A 64 8.85 4.38 17.20
C GLY A 64 8.89 4.74 15.71
N HIS A 65 8.16 4.01 14.86
CA HIS A 65 8.12 4.21 13.41
C HIS A 65 6.86 4.93 12.93
N GLU A 66 6.94 5.50 11.72
CA GLU A 66 5.81 6.11 11.01
C GLU A 66 5.23 5.10 10.01
N LEU A 67 3.94 4.80 10.17
CA LEU A 67 3.19 3.94 9.27
C LEU A 67 2.25 4.77 8.40
N THR A 68 2.24 4.50 7.10
CA THR A 68 1.23 5.02 6.18
C THR A 68 0.42 3.86 5.60
N THR A 69 -0.89 3.92 5.75
CA THR A 69 -1.84 3.00 5.13
C THR A 69 -2.54 3.67 3.95
N ILE A 70 -3.36 2.93 3.22
CA ILE A 70 -4.12 3.47 2.07
C ILE A 70 -5.01 4.65 2.46
N GLU A 71 -5.55 4.64 3.68
CA GLU A 71 -6.38 5.71 4.23
C GLU A 71 -5.59 7.01 4.46
N GLY A 72 -4.28 6.90 4.65
CA GLY A 72 -3.41 8.06 4.87
C GLY A 72 -2.98 8.79 3.59
N LEU A 73 -3.23 8.22 2.40
CA LEU A 73 -2.82 8.83 1.13
C LEU A 73 -3.72 9.99 0.68
N ALA A 74 -5.01 9.90 0.94
CA ALA A 74 -5.95 10.98 0.68
C ALA A 74 -6.88 11.12 1.90
N ARG A 75 -7.01 12.33 2.42
CA ARG A 75 -7.94 12.63 3.51
C ARG A 75 -9.33 12.94 2.94
N ASP A 76 -10.35 12.78 3.76
CA ASP A 76 -11.72 13.09 3.36
C ASP A 76 -11.83 14.51 2.79
N GLY A 77 -12.41 14.62 1.59
CA GLY A 77 -12.56 15.89 0.86
C GLY A 77 -11.30 16.40 0.15
N ALA A 78 -10.14 15.75 0.29
CA ALA A 78 -8.94 16.08 -0.46
C ALA A 78 -8.92 15.37 -1.84
N PRO A 79 -8.18 15.90 -2.82
CA PRO A 79 -7.92 15.19 -4.07
C PRO A 79 -7.27 13.82 -3.81
N LEU A 80 -7.54 12.86 -4.70
CA LEU A 80 -6.88 11.57 -4.67
C LEU A 80 -5.36 11.74 -4.80
N HIS A 81 -4.61 10.91 -4.12
CA HIS A 81 -3.17 10.80 -4.36
C HIS A 81 -2.92 10.43 -5.84
N PRO A 82 -1.86 10.95 -6.51
CA PRO A 82 -1.59 10.69 -7.93
C PRO A 82 -1.65 9.21 -8.33
N VAL A 83 -1.16 8.31 -7.47
CA VAL A 83 -1.24 6.87 -7.71
C VAL A 83 -2.70 6.38 -7.68
N GLN A 84 -3.51 6.82 -6.71
CA GLN A 84 -4.92 6.45 -6.65
C GLN A 84 -5.68 6.96 -7.88
N GLN A 85 -5.44 8.21 -8.29
CA GLN A 85 -6.02 8.80 -9.48
C GLN A 85 -5.65 8.01 -10.75
N ALA A 86 -4.37 7.65 -10.91
CA ALA A 86 -3.90 6.87 -12.04
C ALA A 86 -4.56 5.48 -12.12
N PHE A 87 -4.73 4.79 -10.97
CA PHE A 87 -5.45 3.52 -10.93
C PHE A 87 -6.92 3.67 -11.34
N HIS A 88 -7.57 4.77 -10.98
CA HIS A 88 -8.92 5.10 -11.41
C HIS A 88 -8.96 5.38 -12.92
N GLU A 89 -8.12 6.29 -13.43
CA GLU A 89 -8.09 6.70 -14.85
C GLU A 89 -7.77 5.53 -15.79
N CYS A 90 -6.84 4.66 -15.42
CA CYS A 90 -6.38 3.54 -16.25
C CYS A 90 -7.15 2.24 -16.01
N HIS A 91 -8.20 2.25 -15.19
CA HIS A 91 -8.92 1.04 -14.78
C HIS A 91 -7.98 -0.05 -14.23
N GLY A 92 -7.02 0.35 -13.38
CA GLY A 92 -6.02 -0.52 -12.76
C GLY A 92 -6.59 -1.51 -11.73
N LEU A 93 -7.92 -1.69 -11.70
CA LEU A 93 -8.62 -2.55 -10.76
C LEU A 93 -9.88 -3.15 -11.39
N GLN A 94 -10.36 -4.28 -10.83
CA GLN A 94 -11.66 -4.86 -11.11
C GLN A 94 -12.40 -5.13 -9.79
N CYS A 95 -12.16 -6.26 -9.10
CA CYS A 95 -12.79 -6.51 -7.82
C CYS A 95 -12.29 -5.57 -6.69
N GLY A 96 -11.14 -4.92 -6.85
CA GLY A 96 -10.58 -3.97 -5.91
C GLY A 96 -9.79 -4.57 -4.74
N PHE A 97 -9.82 -5.90 -4.53
CA PHE A 97 -9.22 -6.52 -3.35
C PHE A 97 -7.71 -6.31 -3.22
N CYS A 98 -6.96 -6.45 -4.32
CA CYS A 98 -5.51 -6.25 -4.32
C CYS A 98 -5.09 -4.77 -4.44
N THR A 99 -6.04 -3.89 -4.77
CA THR A 99 -5.75 -2.50 -5.16
C THR A 99 -5.03 -1.70 -4.07
N PRO A 100 -5.42 -1.73 -2.79
CA PRO A 100 -4.69 -0.99 -1.75
C PRO A 100 -3.23 -1.40 -1.66
N GLY A 101 -2.94 -2.71 -1.70
CA GLY A 101 -1.57 -3.22 -1.66
C GLY A 101 -0.73 -2.78 -2.86
N PHE A 102 -1.30 -2.79 -4.08
CA PHE A 102 -0.62 -2.24 -5.26
C PHE A 102 -0.35 -0.75 -5.14
N VAL A 103 -1.35 0.03 -4.73
CA VAL A 103 -1.20 1.49 -4.56
C VAL A 103 -0.06 1.79 -3.58
N MET A 104 -0.02 1.12 -2.42
CA MET A 104 1.05 1.33 -1.43
C MET A 104 2.43 0.92 -1.98
N SER A 105 2.53 -0.20 -2.69
CA SER A 105 3.77 -0.63 -3.34
C SER A 105 4.24 0.37 -4.39
N VAL A 106 3.33 0.92 -5.20
CA VAL A 106 3.64 1.91 -6.23
C VAL A 106 4.05 3.25 -5.62
N VAL A 107 3.42 3.69 -4.53
CA VAL A 107 3.86 4.90 -3.80
C VAL A 107 5.31 4.75 -3.35
N GLY A 108 5.68 3.61 -2.75
CA GLY A 108 7.05 3.33 -2.35
C GLY A 108 8.02 3.23 -3.54
N LEU A 109 7.60 2.63 -4.65
CA LEU A 109 8.39 2.57 -5.88
C LEU A 109 8.68 3.96 -6.44
N LEU A 110 7.66 4.81 -6.60
CA LEU A 110 7.80 6.14 -7.18
C LEU A 110 8.57 7.12 -6.29
N ALA A 111 8.54 6.92 -4.98
CA ALA A 111 9.37 7.67 -4.04
C ALA A 111 10.87 7.40 -4.25
N GLN A 112 11.24 6.17 -4.61
CA GLN A 112 12.62 5.78 -4.88
C GLN A 112 13.03 6.03 -6.34
N ARG A 113 12.09 5.85 -7.28
CA ARG A 113 12.28 5.94 -8.73
C ARG A 113 11.12 6.71 -9.36
N PRO A 114 11.23 8.04 -9.45
CA PRO A 114 10.13 8.89 -9.97
C PRO A 114 9.74 8.60 -11.42
N ASN A 115 10.68 8.10 -12.25
CA ASN A 115 10.47 7.74 -13.66
C ASN A 115 10.94 6.29 -13.92
N PRO A 116 10.20 5.28 -13.42
CA PRO A 116 10.63 3.90 -13.59
C PRO A 116 10.48 3.43 -15.04
N SER A 117 11.46 2.67 -15.53
CA SER A 117 11.38 1.94 -16.80
C SER A 117 10.30 0.83 -16.72
N ALA A 118 9.91 0.29 -17.87
CA ALA A 118 8.94 -0.80 -17.92
C ALA A 118 9.39 -2.03 -17.10
N GLN A 119 10.69 -2.35 -17.12
CA GLN A 119 11.25 -3.42 -16.32
C GLN A 119 11.17 -3.12 -14.81
N GLU A 120 11.53 -1.92 -14.39
CA GLU A 120 11.44 -1.50 -12.98
C GLU A 120 10.01 -1.47 -12.46
N ILE A 121 9.04 -1.16 -13.33
CA ILE A 121 7.62 -1.28 -12.99
C ILE A 121 7.26 -2.75 -12.74
N GLU A 122 7.64 -3.66 -13.63
CA GLU A 122 7.35 -5.09 -13.46
C GLU A 122 7.98 -5.64 -12.18
N GLU A 123 9.24 -5.32 -11.91
CA GLU A 123 9.94 -5.70 -10.68
C GLU A 123 9.28 -5.11 -9.44
N GLY A 124 8.91 -3.82 -9.48
CA GLY A 124 8.29 -3.10 -8.35
C GLY A 124 6.91 -3.60 -7.97
N ILE A 125 6.15 -4.16 -8.93
CA ILE A 125 4.82 -4.74 -8.67
C ILE A 125 4.81 -6.26 -8.56
N ALA A 126 5.92 -6.95 -8.82
CA ALA A 126 6.01 -8.41 -8.83
C ALA A 126 5.59 -9.07 -7.49
N GLY A 127 5.78 -8.35 -6.38
CA GLY A 127 5.37 -8.80 -5.05
C GLY A 127 3.87 -8.67 -4.75
N ASN A 128 3.04 -8.23 -5.71
CA ASN A 128 1.60 -8.06 -5.53
C ASN A 128 0.83 -8.90 -6.54
N LEU A 129 -0.11 -9.72 -6.07
CA LEU A 129 -0.89 -10.61 -6.92
C LEU A 129 -2.26 -10.01 -7.25
N CYS A 130 -2.62 -10.04 -8.52
CA CYS A 130 -3.96 -9.73 -9.01
C CYS A 130 -4.49 -10.88 -9.85
N ARG A 131 -5.68 -11.41 -9.50
CA ARG A 131 -6.33 -12.51 -10.25
C ARG A 131 -7.23 -12.00 -11.38
N CYS A 132 -7.55 -10.71 -11.42
CA CYS A 132 -8.59 -10.16 -12.30
C CYS A 132 -8.05 -9.48 -13.55
N THR A 133 -7.05 -8.58 -13.42
CA THR A 133 -6.70 -7.59 -14.45
C THR A 133 -5.74 -8.09 -15.53
N GLY A 134 -5.02 -9.17 -15.28
CA GLY A 134 -3.91 -9.60 -16.16
C GLY A 134 -2.73 -8.61 -16.19
N TYR A 135 -2.68 -7.67 -15.21
CA TYR A 135 -1.62 -6.68 -14.95
C TYR A 135 -1.45 -5.58 -16.01
N ALA A 136 -1.99 -5.70 -17.22
CA ALA A 136 -1.78 -4.70 -18.28
C ALA A 136 -2.28 -3.30 -17.89
N SER A 137 -3.48 -3.22 -17.29
CA SER A 137 -4.04 -1.96 -16.82
C SER A 137 -3.28 -1.42 -15.59
N ILE A 138 -2.80 -2.30 -14.71
CA ILE A 138 -1.98 -1.92 -13.55
C ILE A 138 -0.66 -1.29 -14.01
N ARG A 139 0.05 -1.89 -14.98
CA ARG A 139 1.28 -1.32 -15.54
C ARG A 139 1.06 0.08 -16.13
N ARG A 140 -0.03 0.26 -16.91
CA ARG A 140 -0.40 1.59 -17.42
C ARG A 140 -0.70 2.58 -16.28
N ALA A 141 -1.35 2.13 -15.21
CA ALA A 141 -1.62 2.96 -14.06
C ALA A 141 -0.33 3.41 -13.36
N VAL A 142 0.69 2.55 -13.26
CA VAL A 142 1.98 2.94 -12.68
C VAL A 142 2.69 3.99 -13.54
N GLN A 143 2.72 3.81 -14.87
CA GLN A 143 3.27 4.80 -15.81
C GLN A 143 2.54 6.14 -15.67
N ARG A 144 1.20 6.10 -15.65
CA ARG A 144 0.37 7.30 -15.48
C ARG A 144 0.60 7.98 -14.13
N ALA A 145 0.78 7.22 -13.06
CA ALA A 145 1.10 7.75 -11.74
C ALA A 145 2.43 8.50 -11.72
N ALA A 146 3.46 7.98 -12.39
CA ALA A 146 4.74 8.68 -12.55
C ALA A 146 4.57 10.04 -13.26
N GLU A 147 3.77 10.09 -14.35
CA GLU A 147 3.46 11.34 -15.06
C GLU A 147 2.72 12.36 -14.18
N LEU A 148 1.77 11.90 -13.37
CA LEU A 148 1.00 12.77 -12.46
C LEU A 148 1.84 13.29 -11.30
N SER A 149 2.79 12.49 -10.82
CA SER A 149 3.68 12.85 -9.70
C SER A 149 4.81 13.80 -10.11
N ALA A 150 5.11 13.92 -11.41
CA ALA A 150 6.15 14.81 -11.94
C ALA A 150 5.69 16.28 -12.11
N LYS A 151 4.41 16.56 -11.88
CA LYS A 151 3.80 17.90 -11.97
C LYS A 151 3.79 18.61 -10.63
#